data_0ca3403d41474b8374e2eccc18243b2e
#
_entry.id   0ca3403d41474b8374e2eccc18243b2e
#
_cell.length_a   1.000
_cell.length_b   1.000
_cell.length_c   1.000
_cell.angle_alpha   90.00
_cell.angle_beta   90.00
_cell.angle_gamma   90.00
#
_symmetry.space_group_name_H-M   'P 1'
#
loop_
_entity.id
_entity.type
_entity.pdbx_description
1 polymer ?
#
loop_
_entity_poly.entity_id
_entity_poly.type
_entity_poly.pdbx_seq_one_letter_code
_entity_poly.pdbx_strand_id
1 'polypeptide(L)'
;GTNGSGKSTILKIITGVLAPTAGTVTVNGRISALLELGAGFNPEYSGMENIFLNGTMLGFSEEEINARLDEILSFADIGDFIHQPVKTYSSGMFVRLAFAVAINIDPEILVVDEALSVGDVFFQAKCYHKFEEFKKQGKTILFVSHDLGSISKYCDRVILLNQGVMLDEGTPKAMVDM
;
A
#
# COMPACT_ATOMS: atom_id res chain seq x y z
N GLY A 1 -3.82 -6.28 16.37
CA GLY A 1 -4.39 -5.43 17.41
C GLY A 1 -5.80 -4.97 17.08
N THR A 2 -6.50 -4.50 18.06
CA THR A 2 -7.85 -3.96 17.91
C THR A 2 -7.81 -2.52 17.39
N ASN A 3 -8.95 -1.97 16.98
CA ASN A 3 -9.08 -0.55 16.66
C ASN A 3 -8.67 0.29 17.87
N GLY A 4 -7.93 1.38 17.63
CA GLY A 4 -7.41 2.24 18.69
C GLY A 4 -6.14 1.71 19.35
N SER A 5 -5.52 0.64 18.84
CA SER A 5 -4.27 0.09 19.39
C SER A 5 -3.02 0.89 19.04
N GLY A 6 -3.14 1.90 18.19
CA GLY A 6 -2.01 2.70 17.71
C GLY A 6 -1.46 2.30 16.34
N LYS A 7 -2.09 1.34 15.66
CA LYS A 7 -1.64 0.87 14.34
C LYS A 7 -1.56 2.00 13.31
N SER A 8 -2.62 2.77 13.16
CA SER A 8 -2.68 3.87 12.21
C SER A 8 -1.68 4.98 12.55
N THR A 9 -1.49 5.27 13.82
CA THR A 9 -0.53 6.28 14.29
C THR A 9 0.90 5.88 13.95
N ILE A 10 1.28 4.64 14.22
CA ILE A 10 2.61 4.11 13.90
C ILE A 10 2.85 4.16 12.39
N LEU A 11 1.88 3.77 11.59
CA LEU A 11 2.01 3.80 10.14
C LEU A 11 2.20 5.22 9.61
N LYS A 12 1.48 6.20 10.15
CA LYS A 12 1.67 7.61 9.78
C LYS A 12 3.05 8.13 10.15
N ILE A 13 3.61 7.68 11.26
CA ILE A 13 4.98 8.05 11.66
C ILE A 13 5.99 7.41 10.70
N ILE A 14 5.85 6.14 10.40
CA ILE A 14 6.76 5.42 9.49
C ILE A 14 6.74 6.02 8.08
N THR A 15 5.57 6.41 7.60
CA THR A 15 5.41 6.99 6.25
C THR A 15 5.75 8.47 6.19
N GLY A 16 6.05 9.12 7.32
CA GLY A 16 6.43 10.52 7.37
C GLY A 16 5.27 11.50 7.41
N VAL A 17 4.04 11.03 7.52
CA VAL A 17 2.85 11.89 7.62
C VAL A 17 2.75 12.55 8.98
N LEU A 18 3.26 11.89 10.01
CA LEU A 18 3.23 12.36 11.40
C LEU A 18 4.63 12.26 12.00
N ALA A 19 5.09 13.36 12.62
CA ALA A 19 6.36 13.35 13.35
C ALA A 19 6.20 12.67 14.72
N PRO A 20 7.18 11.86 15.18
CA PRO A 20 7.13 11.29 16.52
C PRO A 20 7.36 12.39 17.56
N THR A 21 6.68 12.30 18.70
CA THR A 21 6.89 13.21 19.83
C THR A 21 8.18 12.92 20.58
N ALA A 22 8.65 11.68 20.53
CA ALA A 22 9.91 11.24 21.12
C ALA A 22 10.44 10.05 20.34
N GLY A 23 11.74 9.81 20.45
CA GLY A 23 12.39 8.72 19.70
C GLY A 23 12.71 9.09 18.26
N THR A 24 13.21 8.10 17.52
CA THR A 24 13.62 8.25 16.13
C THR A 24 13.01 7.18 15.25
N VAL A 25 12.80 7.53 13.97
CA VAL A 25 12.38 6.59 12.93
C VAL A 25 13.40 6.64 11.80
N THR A 26 13.92 5.48 11.43
CA THR A 26 14.82 5.34 10.29
C THR A 26 14.18 4.42 9.26
N VAL A 27 14.09 4.89 8.02
CA VAL A 27 13.52 4.13 6.90
C VAL A 27 14.56 4.06 5.77
N ASN A 28 14.90 2.85 5.36
CA ASN A 28 15.89 2.59 4.32
C ASN A 28 15.19 2.13 3.04
N GLY A 29 14.82 3.07 2.20
CA GLY A 29 14.16 2.78 0.93
C GLY A 29 12.92 3.64 0.70
N ARG A 30 12.41 3.58 -0.52
CA ARG A 30 11.21 4.32 -0.88
C ARG A 30 9.97 3.56 -0.46
N ILE A 31 9.06 4.25 0.20
CA ILE A 31 7.81 3.69 0.71
C ILE A 31 6.68 3.99 -0.24
N SER A 32 5.88 2.99 -0.57
CA SER A 32 4.55 3.17 -1.12
C SER A 32 3.52 2.69 -0.10
N ALA A 33 2.54 3.52 0.22
CA ALA A 33 1.54 3.20 1.24
C ALA A 33 0.14 3.19 0.65
N LEU A 34 -0.62 2.15 0.97
CA LEU A 34 -2.03 2.02 0.58
C LEU A 34 -2.98 2.63 1.62
N LEU A 35 -2.44 3.42 2.55
CA LEU A 35 -3.20 4.04 3.66
C LEU A 35 -4.15 5.12 3.17
N GLU A 36 -3.70 5.91 2.21
CA GLU A 36 -4.41 7.08 1.69
C GLU A 36 -4.45 6.97 0.17
N LEU A 37 -5.23 6.03 -0.33
CA LEU A 37 -5.36 5.79 -1.76
C LEU A 37 -5.84 7.03 -2.49
N GLY A 38 -5.08 7.42 -3.52
CA GLY A 38 -5.39 8.57 -4.33
C GLY A 38 -5.09 9.92 -3.68
N ALA A 39 -4.48 9.93 -2.49
CA ALA A 39 -3.97 11.17 -1.90
C ALA A 39 -2.93 11.78 -2.85
N GLY A 40 -3.10 13.05 -3.16
CA GLY A 40 -2.26 13.72 -4.14
C GLY A 40 -2.70 13.57 -5.60
N PHE A 41 -3.73 12.79 -5.89
CA PHE A 41 -4.34 12.80 -7.22
C PHE A 41 -5.05 14.12 -7.46
N ASN A 42 -4.88 14.66 -8.66
CA ASN A 42 -5.61 15.85 -9.09
C ASN A 42 -6.84 15.41 -9.91
N PRO A 43 -8.07 15.68 -9.44
CA PRO A 43 -9.28 15.25 -10.15
C PRO A 43 -9.40 15.80 -11.57
N GLU A 44 -8.81 16.95 -11.85
CA GLU A 44 -8.86 17.61 -13.16
C GLU A 44 -7.89 16.99 -14.16
N TYR A 45 -6.89 16.23 -13.68
CA TYR A 45 -5.91 15.56 -14.51
C TYR A 45 -6.41 14.20 -14.97
N SER A 46 -5.92 13.75 -16.11
CA SER A 46 -6.16 12.40 -16.59
C SER A 46 -5.54 11.34 -15.66
N GLY A 47 -5.95 10.09 -15.83
CA GLY A 47 -5.30 8.99 -15.13
C GLY A 47 -3.82 8.90 -15.43
N MET A 48 -3.43 9.10 -16.70
CA MET A 48 -2.02 9.09 -17.11
C MET A 48 -1.22 10.17 -16.40
N GLU A 49 -1.74 11.39 -16.38
CA GLU A 49 -1.09 12.51 -15.68
C GLU A 49 -0.97 12.25 -14.19
N ASN A 50 -1.98 11.64 -13.58
CA ASN A 50 -1.95 11.29 -12.16
C ASN A 50 -0.96 10.18 -11.84
N ILE A 51 -0.72 9.24 -12.75
CA ILE A 51 0.34 8.24 -12.57
C ILE A 51 1.69 8.94 -12.37
N PHE A 52 2.02 9.90 -13.22
CA PHE A 52 3.29 10.63 -13.13
C PHE A 52 3.33 11.56 -11.91
N LEU A 53 2.24 12.26 -11.62
CA LEU A 53 2.14 13.11 -10.44
C LEU A 53 2.35 12.32 -9.15
N ASN A 54 1.62 11.23 -8.99
CA ASN A 54 1.70 10.38 -7.80
C ASN A 54 3.05 9.69 -7.69
N GLY A 55 3.57 9.16 -8.80
CA GLY A 55 4.89 8.53 -8.84
C GLY A 55 6.00 9.48 -8.43
N THR A 56 5.95 10.72 -8.90
CA THR A 56 6.91 11.77 -8.51
C THR A 56 6.80 12.08 -7.01
N MET A 57 5.60 12.17 -6.48
CA MET A 57 5.38 12.40 -5.05
C MET A 57 5.94 11.26 -4.18
N LEU A 58 5.94 10.04 -4.70
CA LEU A 58 6.52 8.88 -4.03
C LEU A 58 8.06 8.83 -4.14
N GLY A 59 8.66 9.78 -4.85
CA GLY A 59 10.12 9.88 -4.97
C GLY A 59 10.71 9.17 -6.18
N PHE A 60 9.90 8.81 -7.17
CA PHE A 60 10.36 8.16 -8.41
C PHE A 60 10.57 9.19 -9.53
N SER A 61 11.60 8.99 -10.34
CA SER A 61 11.85 9.81 -11.50
C SER A 61 10.87 9.48 -12.63
N GLU A 62 10.75 10.40 -13.60
CA GLU A 62 9.94 10.15 -14.78
C GLU A 62 10.39 8.90 -15.54
N GLU A 63 11.69 8.67 -15.63
CA GLU A 63 12.25 7.47 -16.27
C GLU A 63 11.85 6.20 -15.53
N GLU A 64 11.92 6.21 -14.21
CA GLU A 64 11.49 5.08 -13.38
C GLU A 64 10.00 4.79 -13.53
N ILE A 65 9.17 5.82 -13.59
CA ILE A 65 7.72 5.69 -13.79
C ILE A 65 7.44 5.11 -15.18
N ASN A 66 8.11 5.63 -16.22
CA ASN A 66 7.96 5.10 -17.59
C ASN A 66 8.34 3.63 -17.70
N ALA A 67 9.37 3.21 -16.98
CA ALA A 67 9.82 1.82 -16.98
C ALA A 67 8.76 0.86 -16.40
N ARG A 68 7.86 1.36 -15.55
CA ARG A 68 6.80 0.57 -14.91
C ARG A 68 5.42 0.84 -15.49
N LEU A 69 5.32 1.71 -16.48
CA LEU A 69 4.04 2.21 -16.98
C LEU A 69 3.15 1.08 -17.52
N ASP A 70 3.70 0.17 -18.31
CA ASP A 70 2.92 -0.93 -18.88
C ASP A 70 2.33 -1.83 -17.80
N GLU A 71 3.07 -2.09 -16.75
CA GLU A 71 2.58 -2.88 -15.61
C GLU A 71 1.47 -2.15 -14.86
N ILE A 72 1.63 -0.83 -14.66
CA ILE A 72 0.62 0.00 -14.00
C ILE A 72 -0.68 -0.01 -14.82
N LEU A 73 -0.59 0.22 -16.12
CA LEU A 73 -1.76 0.26 -17.00
C LEU A 73 -2.46 -1.11 -17.08
N SER A 74 -1.70 -2.17 -17.20
CA SER A 74 -2.23 -3.53 -17.24
C SER A 74 -2.92 -3.92 -15.94
N PHE A 75 -2.32 -3.53 -14.81
CA PHE A 75 -2.92 -3.81 -13.49
C PHE A 75 -4.22 -3.04 -13.27
N ALA A 76 -4.24 -1.75 -13.61
CA ALA A 76 -5.42 -0.90 -13.47
C ALA A 76 -6.57 -1.37 -14.36
N ASP A 77 -6.27 -1.78 -15.59
CA ASP A 77 -7.20 -2.35 -16.55
C ASP A 77 -8.47 -1.50 -16.73
N ILE A 78 -8.28 -0.22 -17.04
CA ILE A 78 -9.36 0.73 -17.25
C ILE A 78 -9.45 1.21 -18.71
N GLY A 79 -8.63 0.65 -19.60
CA GLY A 79 -8.64 0.96 -21.02
C GLY A 79 -8.43 2.45 -21.32
N ASP A 80 -9.21 2.97 -22.26
CA ASP A 80 -9.06 4.35 -22.73
C ASP A 80 -9.45 5.41 -21.68
N PHE A 81 -10.13 5.03 -20.61
CA PHE A 81 -10.43 5.93 -19.51
C PHE A 81 -9.17 6.54 -18.90
N ILE A 82 -7.99 5.92 -19.11
CA ILE A 82 -6.72 6.46 -18.64
C ILE A 82 -6.46 7.89 -19.17
N HIS A 83 -7.03 8.26 -20.30
CA HIS A 83 -6.89 9.58 -20.92
C HIS A 83 -7.98 10.57 -20.50
N GLN A 84 -8.95 10.13 -19.71
CA GLN A 84 -10.04 10.97 -19.20
C GLN A 84 -9.68 11.54 -17.81
N PRO A 85 -10.24 12.72 -17.45
CA PRO A 85 -10.04 13.25 -16.11
C PRO A 85 -10.51 12.28 -15.02
N VAL A 86 -9.73 12.16 -13.97
CA VAL A 86 -10.01 11.22 -12.88
C VAL A 86 -11.34 11.53 -12.19
N LYS A 87 -11.78 12.80 -12.18
CA LYS A 87 -13.10 13.16 -11.65
C LYS A 87 -14.27 12.44 -12.35
N THR A 88 -14.07 11.92 -13.56
CA THR A 88 -15.09 11.18 -14.31
C THR A 88 -15.11 9.69 -13.99
N TYR A 89 -14.17 9.20 -13.17
CA TYR A 89 -14.05 7.79 -12.84
C TYR A 89 -15.11 7.34 -11.86
N SER A 90 -15.54 6.08 -11.98
CA SER A 90 -16.27 5.42 -10.91
C SER A 90 -15.32 5.23 -9.69
N SER A 91 -15.89 4.99 -8.52
CA SER A 91 -15.09 4.71 -7.33
C SER A 91 -14.19 3.48 -7.52
N GLY A 92 -14.70 2.45 -8.18
CA GLY A 92 -13.91 1.24 -8.50
C GLY A 92 -12.76 1.53 -9.43
N MET A 93 -12.96 2.31 -10.49
CA MET A 93 -11.89 2.71 -11.41
C MET A 93 -10.81 3.53 -10.71
N PHE A 94 -11.22 4.47 -9.86
CA PHE A 94 -10.30 5.29 -9.07
C PHE A 94 -9.42 4.43 -8.18
N VAL A 95 -10.03 3.51 -7.42
CA VAL A 95 -9.33 2.59 -6.53
C VAL A 95 -8.34 1.72 -7.31
N ARG A 96 -8.77 1.17 -8.44
CA ARG A 96 -7.92 0.31 -9.27
C ARG A 96 -6.69 1.07 -9.78
N LEU A 97 -6.85 2.32 -10.22
CA LEU A 97 -5.73 3.13 -10.66
C LEU A 97 -4.78 3.46 -9.50
N ALA A 98 -5.32 3.87 -8.37
CA ALA A 98 -4.51 4.22 -7.20
C ALA A 98 -3.69 3.03 -6.70
N PHE A 99 -4.29 1.85 -6.59
CA PHE A 99 -3.58 0.60 -6.26
C PHE A 99 -2.55 0.23 -7.31
N ALA A 100 -2.91 0.38 -8.59
CA ALA A 100 -1.99 0.04 -9.69
C ALA A 100 -0.68 0.82 -9.59
N VAL A 101 -0.76 2.12 -9.31
CA VAL A 101 0.44 2.95 -9.13
C VAL A 101 1.20 2.50 -7.89
N ALA A 102 0.54 2.44 -6.73
CA ALA A 102 1.19 2.17 -5.46
C ALA A 102 1.92 0.81 -5.45
N ILE A 103 1.35 -0.20 -6.08
CA ILE A 103 1.90 -1.56 -6.08
C ILE A 103 2.96 -1.76 -7.18
N ASN A 104 2.76 -1.17 -8.36
CA ASN A 104 3.58 -1.48 -9.53
C ASN A 104 4.71 -0.49 -9.79
N ILE A 105 4.85 0.56 -8.97
CA ILE A 105 5.92 1.56 -9.14
C ILE A 105 7.30 1.05 -8.70
N ASP A 106 7.35 -0.17 -8.16
CA ASP A 106 8.56 -0.83 -7.67
C ASP A 106 9.15 -0.20 -6.40
N PRO A 107 8.34 0.02 -5.35
CA PRO A 107 8.87 0.50 -4.08
C PRO A 107 9.70 -0.58 -3.39
N GLU A 108 10.62 -0.17 -2.52
CA GLU A 108 11.36 -1.10 -1.66
C GLU A 108 10.53 -1.55 -0.46
N ILE A 109 9.60 -0.70 -0.02
CA ILE A 109 8.73 -0.95 1.13
C ILE A 109 7.29 -0.66 0.73
N LEU A 110 6.42 -1.63 0.93
CA LEU A 110 4.99 -1.48 0.69
C LEU A 110 4.25 -1.54 2.03
N VAL A 111 3.44 -0.54 2.31
CA VAL A 111 2.60 -0.51 3.52
C VAL A 111 1.16 -0.78 3.11
N VAL A 112 0.60 -1.86 3.64
CA VAL A 112 -0.74 -2.34 3.32
C VAL A 112 -1.58 -2.29 4.58
N ASP A 113 -2.60 -1.43 4.59
CA ASP A 113 -3.62 -1.42 5.62
C ASP A 113 -4.82 -2.25 5.18
N GLU A 114 -5.79 -2.45 6.06
CA GLU A 114 -7.02 -3.23 5.82
C GLU A 114 -7.81 -2.84 4.57
N ALA A 115 -7.34 -1.85 3.83
CA ALA A 115 -7.89 -1.35 2.57
C ALA A 115 -8.04 -2.42 1.46
N LEU A 116 -7.50 -3.61 1.64
CA LEU A 116 -7.61 -4.72 0.69
C LEU A 116 -9.03 -5.30 0.58
N SER A 117 -9.94 -4.88 1.42
CA SER A 117 -11.35 -5.22 1.28
C SER A 117 -12.05 -4.42 0.17
N VAL A 118 -11.32 -3.51 -0.48
CA VAL A 118 -11.82 -2.67 -1.58
C VAL A 118 -11.62 -3.37 -2.92
N GLY A 119 -12.60 -3.27 -3.79
CA GLY A 119 -12.56 -3.89 -5.11
C GLY A 119 -13.22 -5.27 -5.15
N ASP A 120 -13.29 -5.84 -6.35
CA ASP A 120 -13.87 -7.17 -6.53
C ASP A 120 -12.85 -8.28 -6.24
N VAL A 121 -13.33 -9.53 -6.26
CA VAL A 121 -12.50 -10.71 -5.95
C VAL A 121 -11.32 -10.85 -6.93
N PHE A 122 -11.54 -10.53 -8.20
CA PHE A 122 -10.49 -10.62 -9.21
C PHE A 122 -9.38 -9.60 -8.97
N PHE A 123 -9.77 -8.38 -8.60
CA PHE A 123 -8.82 -7.33 -8.29
C PHE A 123 -8.01 -7.66 -7.02
N GLN A 124 -8.67 -8.16 -5.99
CA GLN A 124 -8.00 -8.62 -4.77
C GLN A 124 -6.99 -9.73 -5.07
N ALA A 125 -7.35 -10.67 -5.96
CA ALA A 125 -6.42 -11.73 -6.37
C ALA A 125 -5.18 -11.16 -7.06
N LYS A 126 -5.32 -10.14 -7.90
CA LYS A 126 -4.17 -9.43 -8.50
C LYS A 126 -3.26 -8.82 -7.44
N CYS A 127 -3.85 -8.18 -6.43
CA CYS A 127 -3.09 -7.56 -5.34
C CYS A 127 -2.27 -8.60 -4.57
N TYR A 128 -2.90 -9.71 -4.16
CA TYR A 128 -2.22 -10.76 -3.42
C TYR A 128 -1.12 -11.42 -4.22
N HIS A 129 -1.32 -11.63 -5.52
CA HIS A 129 -0.29 -12.15 -6.41
C HIS A 129 0.94 -11.23 -6.44
N LYS A 130 0.73 -9.92 -6.49
CA LYS A 130 1.82 -8.94 -6.42
C LYS A 130 2.54 -8.95 -5.08
N PHE A 131 1.83 -9.15 -3.99
CA PHE A 131 2.47 -9.26 -2.66
C PHE A 131 3.37 -10.48 -2.58
N GLU A 132 2.97 -11.59 -3.16
CA GLU A 132 3.81 -12.78 -3.25
C GLU A 132 5.07 -12.53 -4.09
N GLU A 133 4.94 -11.82 -5.21
CA GLU A 133 6.09 -11.42 -6.02
C GLU A 133 7.06 -10.52 -5.23
N PHE A 134 6.55 -9.53 -4.50
CA PHE A 134 7.38 -8.68 -3.64
C PHE A 134 8.13 -9.49 -2.59
N LYS A 135 7.46 -10.42 -1.98
CA LYS A 135 8.07 -11.30 -0.98
C LYS A 135 9.21 -12.12 -1.57
N LYS A 136 9.01 -12.68 -2.76
CA LYS A 136 10.06 -13.43 -3.47
C LYS A 136 11.26 -12.57 -3.86
N GLN A 137 11.04 -11.28 -4.12
CA GLN A 137 12.10 -10.32 -4.43
C GLN A 137 12.84 -9.82 -3.18
N GLY A 138 12.46 -10.25 -1.99
CA GLY A 138 13.06 -9.81 -0.75
C GLY A 138 12.66 -8.41 -0.30
N LYS A 139 11.59 -7.86 -0.85
CA LYS A 139 11.08 -6.54 -0.46
C LYS A 139 10.32 -6.61 0.85
N THR A 140 10.25 -5.47 1.54
CA THR A 140 9.55 -5.36 2.81
C THR A 140 8.09 -4.99 2.60
N ILE A 141 7.19 -5.75 3.24
CA ILE A 141 5.77 -5.43 3.28
C ILE A 141 5.34 -5.30 4.74
N LEU A 142 4.79 -4.13 5.09
CA LEU A 142 4.15 -3.90 6.38
C LEU A 142 2.65 -4.12 6.20
N PHE A 143 2.14 -5.19 6.77
CA PHE A 143 0.75 -5.57 6.64
C PHE A 143 0.02 -5.34 7.95
N VAL A 144 -1.02 -4.49 7.92
CA VAL A 144 -1.80 -4.15 9.10
C VAL A 144 -3.19 -4.75 8.97
N SER A 145 -3.53 -5.62 9.88
CA SER A 145 -4.83 -6.30 9.88
C SER A 145 -5.19 -6.77 11.29
N HIS A 146 -6.49 -6.96 11.52
CA HIS A 146 -7.00 -7.70 12.66
C HIS A 146 -7.52 -9.09 12.24
N ASP A 147 -7.42 -9.43 10.97
CA ASP A 147 -7.77 -10.76 10.45
C ASP A 147 -6.61 -11.73 10.62
N LEU A 148 -6.78 -12.66 11.57
CA LEU A 148 -5.76 -13.65 11.90
C LEU A 148 -5.45 -14.59 10.73
N GLY A 149 -6.44 -14.88 9.89
CA GLY A 149 -6.26 -15.72 8.70
C GLY A 149 -5.29 -15.10 7.71
N SER A 150 -5.46 -13.81 7.40
CA SER A 150 -4.56 -13.06 6.51
C SER A 150 -3.16 -12.96 7.09
N ILE A 151 -3.05 -12.69 8.39
CA ILE A 151 -1.76 -12.61 9.08
C ILE A 151 -1.02 -13.94 8.99
N SER A 152 -1.69 -15.06 9.27
CA SER A 152 -1.08 -16.39 9.18
C SER A 152 -0.62 -16.72 7.78
N LYS A 153 -1.36 -16.30 6.76
CA LYS A 153 -1.08 -16.64 5.37
C LYS A 153 0.06 -15.82 4.77
N TYR A 154 0.13 -14.53 5.09
CA TYR A 154 1.01 -13.59 4.36
C TYR A 154 2.19 -13.05 5.16
N CYS A 155 2.19 -13.15 6.49
CA CYS A 155 3.22 -12.54 7.32
C CYS A 155 4.28 -13.53 7.76
N ASP A 156 5.54 -13.08 7.83
CA ASP A 156 6.67 -13.84 8.38
C ASP A 156 6.91 -13.52 9.85
N ARG A 157 6.54 -12.31 10.25
CA ARG A 157 6.73 -11.80 11.61
C ARG A 157 5.52 -10.95 11.98
N VAL A 158 5.09 -11.03 13.22
CA VAL A 158 3.91 -10.34 13.72
C VAL A 158 4.25 -9.56 14.98
N ILE A 159 3.75 -8.33 15.04
CA ILE A 159 3.81 -7.48 16.25
C ILE A 159 2.38 -7.27 16.73
N LEU A 160 2.13 -7.57 17.99
CA LEU A 160 0.84 -7.35 18.62
C LEU A 160 0.82 -6.03 19.37
N LEU A 161 -0.10 -5.15 19.00
CA LEU A 161 -0.27 -3.84 19.64
C LEU A 161 -1.60 -3.75 20.39
N ASN A 162 -1.55 -3.07 21.53
CA ASN A 162 -2.75 -2.72 22.29
C ASN A 162 -2.56 -1.36 22.96
N GLN A 163 -3.45 -0.42 22.68
CA GLN A 163 -3.41 0.94 23.24
C GLN A 163 -2.02 1.61 23.12
N GLY A 164 -1.37 1.45 21.97
CA GLY A 164 -0.07 2.04 21.71
C GLY A 164 1.11 1.28 22.29
N VAL A 165 0.89 0.14 22.94
CA VAL A 165 1.95 -0.66 23.55
C VAL A 165 2.16 -1.96 22.77
N MET A 166 3.41 -2.28 22.47
CA MET A 166 3.77 -3.56 21.89
C MET A 166 3.70 -4.64 22.98
N LEU A 167 2.73 -5.54 22.87
CA LEU A 167 2.52 -6.62 23.84
C LEU A 167 3.45 -7.80 23.59
N ASP A 168 3.64 -8.15 22.33
CA ASP A 168 4.46 -9.30 21.95
C ASP A 168 4.87 -9.23 20.49
N GLU A 169 5.84 -10.06 20.13
CA GLU A 169 6.38 -10.20 18.78
C GLU A 169 6.78 -11.64 18.55
N GLY A 170 6.50 -12.18 17.36
CA GLY A 170 6.86 -13.56 17.05
C GLY A 170 6.42 -14.00 15.67
N THR A 171 6.46 -15.30 15.44
CA THR A 171 5.95 -15.90 14.20
C THR A 171 4.42 -15.83 14.17
N PRO A 172 3.78 -15.84 12.99
CA PRO A 172 2.32 -15.84 12.91
C PRO A 172 1.68 -16.98 13.67
N LYS A 173 2.26 -18.18 13.60
CA LYS A 173 1.75 -19.36 14.31
C LYS A 173 1.75 -19.15 15.83
N ALA A 174 2.85 -18.67 16.38
CA ALA A 174 2.97 -18.42 17.81
C ALA A 174 1.99 -17.35 18.28
N MET A 175 1.75 -16.30 17.46
CA MET A 175 0.88 -15.19 17.82
C MET A 175 -0.61 -15.51 17.66
N VAL A 176 -0.98 -16.36 16.70
CA VAL A 176 -2.38 -16.77 16.48
C VAL A 176 -2.82 -17.79 17.52
N ASP A 177 -1.92 -18.66 17.96
CA ASP A 177 -2.20 -19.68 18.97
C ASP A 177 -2.24 -19.13 20.41
N MET A 178 -1.93 -17.85 20.59
CA MET A 178 -2.10 -17.16 21.86
C MET A 178 -3.58 -16.86 22.12
#